data_97c2a21edce1ac5926d96a50a674ee1a
#
_entry.id   97c2a21edce1ac5926d96a50a674ee1a
#
_cell.length_a   1.000
_cell.length_b   1.000
_cell.length_c   1.000
_cell.angle_alpha   90.00
_cell.angle_beta   90.00
_cell.angle_gamma   90.00
#
_symmetry.space_group_name_H-M   'P 1'
#
loop_
_entity.id
_entity.type
_entity.pdbx_description
1 polymer ?
#
loop_
_entity_poly.entity_id
_entity_poly.type
_entity_poly.pdbx_seq_one_letter_code
_entity_poly.pdbx_strand_id
1 'polypeptide(L)'
;AKRQAVTNPENTVISIKRKMGTNEKVDIEGDKFSPQEISAMILQKLKADAENYLGQKVTQAVITVPAYFSDSQRQATKDAGKIAGLEVLRIINEPTAAALAYGMDKEQDQKILIYDLGGGTFDVSILDIGDGVFEVLATNGNTHLGGDDFDEAIIKYLVSEFKKSDGIDLSNDKMAMQRLKEAAEKAKIE
;
A
#
# COMPACT_ATOMS: atom_id res chain seq x y z
N ALA A 1 -3.41 12.97 -7.37
CA ALA A 1 -2.13 12.75 -6.70
C ALA A 1 -1.05 12.30 -7.70
N LYS A 2 -1.20 11.14 -8.38
CA LYS A 2 -0.17 10.60 -9.30
C LYS A 2 0.30 11.63 -10.36
N ARG A 3 -0.62 12.41 -10.96
CA ARG A 3 -0.29 13.43 -11.96
C ARG A 3 0.51 14.62 -11.39
N GLN A 4 0.40 14.92 -10.11
CA GLN A 4 1.17 15.99 -9.46
C GLN A 4 2.59 15.57 -9.10
N ALA A 5 2.89 14.26 -9.06
CA ALA A 5 4.23 13.78 -8.79
C ALA A 5 5.27 14.28 -9.83
N VAL A 6 4.83 14.62 -11.05
CA VAL A 6 5.70 15.18 -12.09
C VAL A 6 6.09 16.64 -11.78
N THR A 7 5.12 17.43 -11.33
CA THR A 7 5.30 18.88 -11.12
C THR A 7 5.60 19.24 -9.68
N ASN A 8 5.26 18.36 -8.71
CA ASN A 8 5.46 18.57 -7.28
C ASN A 8 5.89 17.26 -6.59
N PRO A 9 7.04 16.69 -6.96
CA PRO A 9 7.49 15.41 -6.41
C PRO A 9 7.82 15.48 -4.92
N GLU A 10 8.26 16.65 -4.42
CA GLU A 10 8.66 16.84 -3.02
C GLU A 10 7.48 16.77 -2.07
N ASN A 11 6.30 17.20 -2.51
CA ASN A 11 5.06 17.16 -1.73
C ASN A 11 4.15 15.99 -2.13
N THR A 12 4.66 15.01 -2.88
CA THR A 12 3.92 13.81 -3.28
C THR A 12 4.43 12.60 -2.52
N VAL A 13 3.62 12.13 -1.56
CA VAL A 13 3.96 10.98 -0.72
C VAL A 13 3.51 9.69 -1.39
N ILE A 14 4.41 8.72 -1.49
CA ILE A 14 4.17 7.38 -2.01
C ILE A 14 4.55 6.33 -0.96
N SER A 15 3.93 5.14 -1.02
CA SER A 15 4.28 3.95 -0.23
C SER A 15 4.32 4.21 1.30
N ILE A 16 3.45 5.09 1.81
CA ILE A 16 3.41 5.44 3.24
C ILE A 16 3.13 4.23 4.14
N LYS A 17 2.46 3.18 3.63
CA LYS A 17 2.19 1.93 4.35
C LYS A 17 3.47 1.29 4.90
N ARG A 18 4.60 1.42 4.20
CA ARG A 18 5.92 0.90 4.63
C ARG A 18 6.45 1.58 5.91
N LYS A 19 5.92 2.77 6.25
CA LYS A 19 6.34 3.57 7.42
C LYS A 19 5.37 3.49 8.61
N MET A 20 4.27 2.75 8.48
CA MET A 20 3.28 2.61 9.55
C MET A 20 3.92 2.03 10.82
N GLY A 21 3.53 2.59 11.97
CA GLY A 21 4.05 2.17 13.28
C GLY A 21 5.46 2.68 13.60
N THR A 22 6.07 3.49 12.74
CA THR A 22 7.36 4.16 13.01
C THR A 22 7.16 5.59 13.52
N ASN A 23 8.23 6.20 14.03
CA ASN A 23 8.27 7.61 14.45
C ASN A 23 8.72 8.55 13.32
N GLU A 24 8.87 8.03 12.11
CA GLU A 24 9.25 8.86 10.96
C GLU A 24 8.21 9.96 10.72
N LYS A 25 8.70 11.10 10.21
CA LYS A 25 7.86 12.22 9.79
C LYS A 25 8.09 12.50 8.32
N VAL A 26 7.01 12.80 7.63
CA VAL A 26 7.04 13.27 6.23
C VAL A 26 6.84 14.77 6.25
N ASP A 27 7.75 15.50 5.62
CA ASP A 27 7.63 16.95 5.45
C ASP A 27 6.84 17.24 4.17
N ILE A 28 5.82 18.06 4.31
CA ILE A 28 5.00 18.56 3.19
C ILE A 28 4.83 20.06 3.40
N GLU A 29 5.43 20.86 2.55
CA GLU A 29 5.37 22.34 2.60
C GLU A 29 5.83 22.94 3.94
N GLY A 30 6.74 22.24 4.66
CA GLY A 30 7.27 22.66 5.96
C GLY A 30 6.50 22.09 7.16
N ASP A 31 5.36 21.46 6.95
CA ASP A 31 4.62 20.75 7.99
C ASP A 31 5.02 19.28 8.06
N LYS A 32 5.16 18.76 9.30
CA LYS A 32 5.62 17.40 9.56
C LYS A 32 4.46 16.48 9.94
N PHE A 33 4.14 15.57 9.05
CA PHE A 33 3.08 14.58 9.22
C PHE A 33 3.62 13.21 9.62
N SER A 34 2.90 12.53 10.53
CA SER A 34 3.14 11.12 10.84
C SER A 34 2.57 10.21 9.73
N PRO A 35 3.03 8.95 9.63
CA PRO A 35 2.44 8.00 8.70
C PRO A 35 0.94 7.81 8.89
N GLN A 36 0.44 7.88 10.13
CA GLN A 36 -0.98 7.79 10.44
C GLN A 36 -1.78 8.96 9.86
N GLU A 37 -1.26 10.19 9.96
CA GLU A 37 -1.91 11.39 9.42
C GLU A 37 -1.96 11.34 7.89
N ILE A 38 -0.89 10.92 7.22
CA ILE A 38 -0.89 10.72 5.76
C ILE A 38 -1.88 9.61 5.36
N SER A 39 -1.90 8.50 6.08
CA SER A 39 -2.85 7.41 5.84
C SER A 39 -4.29 7.85 6.06
N ALA A 40 -4.53 8.72 7.05
CA ALA A 40 -5.84 9.30 7.30
C ALA A 40 -6.34 10.16 6.12
N MET A 41 -5.47 10.91 5.45
CA MET A 41 -5.83 11.68 4.25
C MET A 41 -6.32 10.75 3.13
N ILE A 42 -5.69 9.57 2.98
CA ILE A 42 -6.11 8.55 2.00
C ILE A 42 -7.50 8.02 2.40
N LEU A 43 -7.69 7.67 3.67
CA LEU A 43 -8.97 7.15 4.18
C LEU A 43 -10.08 8.20 4.07
N GLN A 44 -9.80 9.48 4.31
CA GLN A 44 -10.75 10.57 4.10
C GLN A 44 -11.20 10.67 2.64
N LYS A 45 -10.26 10.53 1.71
CA LYS A 45 -10.59 10.52 0.27
C LYS A 45 -11.49 9.33 -0.08
N LEU A 46 -11.14 8.12 0.39
CA LEU A 46 -11.96 6.92 0.16
C LEU A 46 -13.35 7.05 0.78
N LYS A 47 -13.43 7.62 2.01
CA LYS A 47 -14.70 7.92 2.67
C LYS A 47 -15.56 8.86 1.84
N ALA A 48 -14.98 9.98 1.38
CA ALA A 48 -15.71 10.96 0.56
C ALA A 48 -16.19 10.35 -0.76
N ASP A 49 -15.39 9.49 -1.41
CA ASP A 49 -15.78 8.80 -2.64
C ASP A 49 -16.93 7.81 -2.38
N ALA A 50 -16.86 7.07 -1.28
CA ALA A 50 -17.94 6.16 -0.87
C ALA A 50 -19.23 6.92 -0.53
N GLU A 51 -19.16 8.04 0.20
CA GLU A 51 -20.30 8.89 0.51
C GLU A 51 -20.95 9.46 -0.74
N ASN A 52 -20.14 9.93 -1.70
CA ASN A 52 -20.64 10.41 -2.99
C ASN A 52 -21.34 9.32 -3.81
N TYR A 53 -20.81 8.10 -3.79
CA TYR A 53 -21.39 6.96 -4.51
C TYR A 53 -22.70 6.49 -3.86
N LEU A 54 -22.71 6.36 -2.53
CA LEU A 54 -23.84 5.84 -1.77
C LEU A 54 -24.96 6.89 -1.52
N GLY A 55 -24.65 8.18 -1.65
CA GLY A 55 -25.58 9.28 -1.32
C GLY A 55 -25.88 9.40 0.18
N GLN A 56 -25.06 8.81 1.04
CA GLN A 56 -25.22 8.82 2.49
C GLN A 56 -23.87 8.88 3.21
N LYS A 57 -23.89 9.28 4.49
CA LYS A 57 -22.69 9.36 5.31
C LYS A 57 -22.12 7.97 5.62
N VAL A 58 -20.80 7.85 5.53
CA VAL A 58 -20.03 6.66 5.95
C VAL A 58 -19.34 7.00 7.27
N THR A 59 -19.77 6.36 8.34
CA THR A 59 -19.28 6.62 9.71
C THR A 59 -18.43 5.49 10.28
N GLN A 60 -18.54 4.28 9.73
CA GLN A 60 -17.90 3.08 10.24
C GLN A 60 -17.07 2.40 9.14
N ALA A 61 -16.00 1.70 9.55
CA ALA A 61 -15.16 0.92 8.63
C ALA A 61 -14.55 -0.31 9.30
N VAL A 62 -14.35 -1.35 8.51
CA VAL A 62 -13.39 -2.41 8.77
C VAL A 62 -12.16 -2.11 7.92
N ILE A 63 -10.97 -2.15 8.53
CA ILE A 63 -9.72 -1.85 7.82
C ILE A 63 -8.83 -3.08 7.85
N THR A 64 -8.22 -3.40 6.71
CA THR A 64 -7.33 -4.55 6.57
C THR A 64 -5.88 -4.16 6.76
N VAL A 65 -5.09 -5.10 7.29
CA VAL A 65 -3.63 -4.96 7.46
C VAL A 65 -2.94 -6.28 7.09
N PRO A 66 -1.68 -6.25 6.68
CA PRO A 66 -0.90 -7.48 6.49
C PRO A 66 -0.91 -8.36 7.75
N ALA A 67 -0.89 -9.68 7.58
CA ALA A 67 -0.94 -10.61 8.71
C ALA A 67 0.25 -10.46 9.67
N TYR A 68 1.43 -10.05 9.16
CA TYR A 68 2.65 -9.85 9.95
C TYR A 68 2.76 -8.45 10.61
N PHE A 69 1.78 -7.54 10.40
CA PHE A 69 1.82 -6.25 11.08
C PHE A 69 1.87 -6.42 12.59
N SER A 70 2.82 -5.73 13.21
CA SER A 70 2.95 -5.66 14.67
C SER A 70 1.76 -4.91 15.29
N ASP A 71 1.60 -5.05 16.60
CA ASP A 71 0.54 -4.34 17.33
C ASP A 71 0.65 -2.81 17.17
N SER A 72 1.87 -2.27 17.12
CA SER A 72 2.09 -0.83 16.89
C SER A 72 1.62 -0.40 15.50
N GLN A 73 1.84 -1.21 14.46
CA GLN A 73 1.38 -0.94 13.10
C GLN A 73 -0.15 -1.06 12.98
N ARG A 74 -0.75 -2.05 13.65
CA ARG A 74 -2.20 -2.22 13.74
C ARG A 74 -2.86 -1.04 14.46
N GLN A 75 -2.27 -0.62 15.58
CA GLN A 75 -2.76 0.54 16.33
C GLN A 75 -2.65 1.83 15.51
N ALA A 76 -1.52 2.05 14.83
CA ALA A 76 -1.32 3.20 13.95
C ALA A 76 -2.36 3.22 12.81
N THR A 77 -2.72 2.07 12.26
CA THR A 77 -3.77 1.95 11.22
C THR A 77 -5.15 2.28 11.81
N LYS A 78 -5.45 1.82 13.01
CA LYS A 78 -6.69 2.16 13.72
C LYS A 78 -6.79 3.65 14.00
N ASP A 79 -5.67 4.27 14.40
CA ASP A 79 -5.62 5.72 14.68
C ASP A 79 -5.77 6.53 13.39
N ALA A 80 -5.21 6.09 12.26
CA ALA A 80 -5.46 6.71 10.96
C ALA A 80 -6.96 6.72 10.60
N GLY A 81 -7.67 5.62 10.87
CA GLY A 81 -9.12 5.55 10.68
C GLY A 81 -9.87 6.56 11.55
N LYS A 82 -9.50 6.70 12.82
CA LYS A 82 -10.09 7.68 13.74
C LYS A 82 -9.81 9.13 13.29
N ILE A 83 -8.59 9.44 12.89
CA ILE A 83 -8.22 10.77 12.36
C ILE A 83 -9.04 11.08 11.10
N ALA A 84 -9.33 10.07 10.27
CA ALA A 84 -10.20 10.21 9.10
C ALA A 84 -11.69 10.40 9.45
N GLY A 85 -12.06 10.39 10.73
CA GLY A 85 -13.44 10.50 11.16
C GLY A 85 -14.27 9.24 10.93
N LEU A 86 -13.63 8.07 11.08
CA LEU A 86 -14.26 6.75 11.00
C LEU A 86 -14.23 6.07 12.36
N GLU A 87 -15.32 5.44 12.75
CA GLU A 87 -15.33 4.42 13.79
C GLU A 87 -14.77 3.13 13.19
N VAL A 88 -13.56 2.72 13.64
CA VAL A 88 -12.94 1.48 13.18
C VAL A 88 -13.50 0.33 13.99
N LEU A 89 -14.44 -0.40 13.40
CA LEU A 89 -15.13 -1.53 14.03
C LEU A 89 -14.16 -2.69 14.29
N ARG A 90 -13.29 -2.96 13.31
CA ARG A 90 -12.33 -4.07 13.40
C ARG A 90 -11.12 -3.82 12.49
N ILE A 91 -9.97 -4.31 12.92
CA ILE A 91 -8.79 -4.53 12.07
C ILE A 91 -8.73 -6.03 11.79
N ILE A 92 -8.67 -6.41 10.52
CA ILE A 92 -8.56 -7.82 10.10
C ILE A 92 -7.33 -8.03 9.20
N ASN A 93 -6.88 -9.25 9.10
CA ASN A 93 -5.74 -9.59 8.23
C ASN A 93 -6.15 -9.56 6.76
N GLU A 94 -5.32 -8.98 5.90
CA GLU A 94 -5.54 -8.93 4.44
C GLU A 94 -5.79 -10.31 3.83
N PRO A 95 -5.02 -11.38 4.15
CA PRO A 95 -5.29 -12.71 3.63
C PRO A 95 -6.65 -13.27 4.09
N THR A 96 -7.07 -12.99 5.33
CA THR A 96 -8.41 -13.36 5.80
C THR A 96 -9.51 -12.67 5.00
N ALA A 97 -9.34 -11.37 4.75
CA ALA A 97 -10.30 -10.60 3.95
C ALA A 97 -10.36 -11.10 2.49
N ALA A 98 -9.21 -11.47 1.92
CA ALA A 98 -9.14 -12.04 0.56
C ALA A 98 -9.88 -13.39 0.49
N ALA A 99 -9.68 -14.27 1.46
CA ALA A 99 -10.38 -15.55 1.55
C ALA A 99 -11.91 -15.38 1.66
N LEU A 100 -12.36 -14.47 2.53
CA LEU A 100 -13.77 -14.12 2.68
C LEU A 100 -14.38 -13.56 1.39
N ALA A 101 -13.68 -12.65 0.73
CA ALA A 101 -14.13 -12.04 -0.53
C ALA A 101 -14.25 -13.07 -1.67
N TYR A 102 -13.41 -14.09 -1.67
CA TYR A 102 -13.48 -15.19 -2.62
C TYR A 102 -14.61 -16.19 -2.31
N GLY A 103 -15.22 -16.12 -1.13
CA GLY A 103 -16.32 -16.98 -0.73
C GLY A 103 -15.90 -18.30 -0.07
N MET A 104 -14.67 -18.37 0.43
CA MET A 104 -14.13 -19.56 1.10
C MET A 104 -14.83 -19.91 2.41
N ASP A 105 -15.59 -18.98 2.99
CA ASP A 105 -16.43 -19.22 4.18
C ASP A 105 -17.59 -20.20 3.95
N LYS A 106 -17.89 -20.50 2.70
CA LYS A 106 -19.02 -21.35 2.27
C LYS A 106 -18.60 -22.76 1.88
N GLU A 107 -17.32 -23.04 1.90
CA GLU A 107 -16.77 -24.32 1.48
C GLU A 107 -16.43 -25.21 2.69
N GLN A 108 -16.08 -26.47 2.41
CA GLN A 108 -15.67 -27.44 3.42
C GLN A 108 -14.31 -27.04 4.02
N ASP A 109 -13.94 -27.65 5.14
CA ASP A 109 -12.65 -27.47 5.78
C ASP A 109 -11.50 -27.64 4.81
N GLN A 110 -10.64 -26.64 4.73
CA GLN A 110 -9.54 -26.62 3.76
C GLN A 110 -8.37 -25.77 4.23
N LYS A 111 -7.19 -26.12 3.71
CA LYS A 111 -5.99 -25.28 3.82
C LYS A 111 -5.76 -24.59 2.51
N ILE A 112 -5.61 -23.27 2.57
CA ILE A 112 -5.36 -22.43 1.40
C ILE A 112 -4.05 -21.66 1.55
N LEU A 113 -3.41 -21.40 0.42
CA LEU A 113 -2.29 -20.48 0.33
C LEU A 113 -2.76 -19.24 -0.37
N ILE A 114 -2.51 -18.08 0.25
CA ILE A 114 -2.75 -16.76 -0.32
C ILE A 114 -1.42 -16.15 -0.70
N TYR A 115 -1.28 -15.77 -1.96
CA TYR A 115 -0.12 -15.13 -2.54
C TYR A 115 -0.52 -13.71 -2.94
N ASP A 116 -0.03 -12.73 -2.19
CA ASP A 116 -0.35 -11.31 -2.39
C ASP A 116 0.94 -10.56 -2.78
N LEU A 117 1.08 -10.24 -4.06
CA LEU A 117 2.15 -9.41 -4.59
C LEU A 117 1.59 -8.04 -4.98
N GLY A 118 1.70 -7.10 -4.05
CA GLY A 118 1.25 -5.73 -4.24
C GLY A 118 2.27 -4.81 -4.90
N GLY A 119 2.00 -3.50 -4.88
CA GLY A 119 2.92 -2.48 -5.38
C GLY A 119 4.13 -2.26 -4.46
N GLY A 120 3.96 -2.45 -3.16
CA GLY A 120 4.99 -2.14 -2.16
C GLY A 120 5.43 -3.30 -1.28
N THR A 121 4.62 -4.35 -1.16
CA THR A 121 4.87 -5.51 -0.30
C THR A 121 4.55 -6.80 -1.03
N PHE A 122 5.22 -7.86 -0.63
CA PHE A 122 4.91 -9.24 -1.00
C PHE A 122 4.55 -10.01 0.27
N ASP A 123 3.41 -10.66 0.25
CA ASP A 123 2.87 -11.43 1.36
C ASP A 123 2.43 -12.82 0.89
N VAL A 124 2.81 -13.82 1.64
CA VAL A 124 2.32 -15.19 1.48
C VAL A 124 1.81 -15.71 2.81
N SER A 125 0.60 -16.25 2.83
CA SER A 125 -0.02 -16.77 4.05
C SER A 125 -0.67 -18.12 3.79
N ILE A 126 -0.55 -19.02 4.77
CA ILE A 126 -1.28 -20.29 4.80
C ILE A 126 -2.38 -20.16 5.84
N LEU A 127 -3.61 -20.36 5.42
CA LEU A 127 -4.79 -20.34 6.28
C LEU A 127 -5.39 -21.74 6.37
N ASP A 128 -5.86 -22.07 7.58
CA ASP A 128 -6.78 -23.17 7.83
C ASP A 128 -8.20 -22.58 7.95
N ILE A 129 -9.13 -23.13 7.22
CA ILE A 129 -10.53 -22.71 7.22
C ILE A 129 -11.36 -23.90 7.63
N GLY A 130 -12.10 -23.76 8.72
CA GLY A 130 -12.99 -24.80 9.21
C GLY A 130 -14.05 -24.21 10.11
N ASP A 131 -15.27 -24.72 10.05
CA ASP A 131 -16.43 -24.28 10.86
C ASP A 131 -16.68 -22.77 10.85
N GLY A 132 -16.36 -22.07 9.74
CA GLY A 132 -16.46 -20.61 9.63
C GLY A 132 -15.36 -19.84 10.35
N VAL A 133 -14.34 -20.52 10.85
CA VAL A 133 -13.15 -19.92 11.48
C VAL A 133 -12.00 -19.87 10.49
N PHE A 134 -11.31 -18.74 10.47
CA PHE A 134 -10.11 -18.52 9.64
C PHE A 134 -8.90 -18.41 10.57
N GLU A 135 -8.04 -19.41 10.55
CA GLU A 135 -6.79 -19.42 11.31
C GLU A 135 -5.60 -19.20 10.38
N VAL A 136 -4.76 -18.21 10.69
CA VAL A 136 -3.50 -18.00 9.98
C VAL A 136 -2.44 -18.90 10.58
N LEU A 137 -2.11 -20.01 9.90
CA LEU A 137 -1.13 -20.99 10.35
C LEU A 137 0.31 -20.49 10.22
N ALA A 138 0.59 -19.83 9.11
CA ALA A 138 1.92 -19.26 8.82
C ALA A 138 1.79 -18.06 7.90
N THR A 139 2.71 -17.13 8.06
CA THR A 139 2.86 -15.98 7.15
C THR A 139 4.34 -15.68 6.96
N ASN A 140 4.70 -15.29 5.74
CA ASN A 140 6.02 -14.79 5.40
C ASN A 140 5.87 -13.75 4.29
N GLY A 141 6.94 -13.02 3.98
CA GLY A 141 6.88 -12.02 2.92
C GLY A 141 8.08 -11.08 2.96
N ASN A 142 7.95 -10.02 2.19
CA ASN A 142 8.96 -8.97 2.14
C ASN A 142 8.27 -7.61 2.08
N THR A 143 8.49 -6.78 3.08
CA THR A 143 7.90 -5.44 3.21
C THR A 143 8.47 -4.42 2.21
N HIS A 144 9.50 -4.80 1.47
CA HIS A 144 10.20 -3.98 0.48
C HIS A 144 10.35 -4.73 -0.85
N LEU A 145 9.34 -5.50 -1.23
CA LEU A 145 9.26 -6.18 -2.51
C LEU A 145 7.86 -6.00 -3.09
N GLY A 146 7.77 -5.41 -4.26
CA GLY A 146 6.52 -5.20 -4.97
C GLY A 146 6.74 -4.57 -6.34
N GLY A 147 5.67 -4.17 -6.99
CA GLY A 147 5.71 -3.54 -8.31
C GLY A 147 6.61 -2.30 -8.38
N ASP A 148 6.68 -1.51 -7.32
CA ASP A 148 7.55 -0.33 -7.24
C ASP A 148 9.04 -0.71 -7.34
N ASP A 149 9.43 -1.84 -6.76
CA ASP A 149 10.83 -2.30 -6.77
C ASP A 149 11.21 -2.84 -8.15
N PHE A 150 10.27 -3.46 -8.87
CA PHE A 150 10.46 -3.87 -10.27
C PHE A 150 10.62 -2.65 -11.19
N ASP A 151 9.78 -1.63 -11.01
CA ASP A 151 9.90 -0.37 -11.75
C ASP A 151 11.26 0.28 -11.49
N GLU A 152 11.72 0.30 -10.24
CA GLU A 152 13.02 0.88 -9.88
C GLU A 152 14.19 0.11 -10.53
N ALA A 153 14.11 -1.21 -10.63
CA ALA A 153 15.11 -2.00 -11.32
C ALA A 153 15.21 -1.64 -12.82
N ILE A 154 14.07 -1.47 -13.48
CA ILE A 154 14.02 -1.02 -14.88
C ILE A 154 14.59 0.40 -15.02
N ILE A 155 14.21 1.32 -14.13
CA ILE A 155 14.72 2.70 -14.13
C ILE A 155 16.24 2.73 -13.99
N LYS A 156 16.79 1.99 -13.02
CA LYS A 156 18.26 1.90 -12.81
C LYS A 156 18.97 1.38 -14.05
N TYR A 157 18.40 0.38 -14.69
CA TYR A 157 18.94 -0.15 -15.94
C TYR A 157 18.94 0.92 -17.04
N LEU A 158 17.83 1.59 -17.29
CA LEU A 158 17.69 2.62 -18.32
C LEU A 158 18.64 3.82 -18.07
N VAL A 159 18.73 4.30 -16.85
CA VAL A 159 19.67 5.37 -16.48
C VAL A 159 21.12 4.97 -16.75
N SER A 160 21.47 3.73 -16.39
CA SER A 160 22.82 3.20 -16.62
C SER A 160 23.17 3.10 -18.11
N GLU A 161 22.24 2.59 -18.92
CA GLU A 161 22.47 2.44 -20.37
C GLU A 161 22.54 3.81 -21.06
N PHE A 162 21.65 4.75 -20.70
CA PHE A 162 21.69 6.09 -21.25
C PHE A 162 22.98 6.83 -20.88
N LYS A 163 23.46 6.65 -19.66
CA LYS A 163 24.77 7.21 -19.26
C LYS A 163 25.93 6.64 -20.05
N LYS A 164 25.88 5.34 -20.42
CA LYS A 164 26.93 4.71 -21.26
C LYS A 164 26.89 5.20 -22.71
N SER A 165 25.68 5.34 -23.29
CA SER A 165 25.51 5.72 -24.70
C SER A 165 25.74 7.22 -24.94
N ASP A 166 25.18 8.06 -24.08
CA ASP A 166 25.11 9.50 -24.30
C ASP A 166 25.98 10.33 -23.34
N GLY A 167 26.59 9.68 -22.33
CA GLY A 167 27.46 10.33 -21.34
C GLY A 167 26.72 11.18 -20.33
N ILE A 168 25.37 11.15 -20.31
CA ILE A 168 24.52 12.00 -19.48
C ILE A 168 23.93 11.16 -18.33
N ASP A 169 24.07 11.67 -17.09
CA ASP A 169 23.47 11.06 -15.91
C ASP A 169 22.12 11.69 -15.58
N LEU A 170 21.06 10.94 -15.80
CA LEU A 170 19.67 11.39 -15.57
C LEU A 170 19.24 11.33 -14.10
N SER A 171 20.03 10.71 -13.21
CA SER A 171 19.63 10.45 -11.81
C SER A 171 19.32 11.72 -11.00
N ASN A 172 19.89 12.86 -11.39
CA ASN A 172 19.67 14.14 -10.73
C ASN A 172 18.58 15.00 -11.39
N ASP A 173 18.04 14.59 -12.53
CA ASP A 173 16.94 15.27 -13.20
C ASP A 173 15.59 14.68 -12.73
N LYS A 174 14.92 15.40 -11.82
CA LYS A 174 13.64 14.97 -11.25
C LYS A 174 12.56 14.73 -12.31
N MET A 175 12.54 15.52 -13.38
CA MET A 175 11.54 15.40 -14.45
C MET A 175 11.84 14.18 -15.32
N ALA A 176 13.11 13.97 -15.69
CA ALA A 176 13.54 12.78 -16.42
C ALA A 176 13.25 11.50 -15.61
N MET A 177 13.59 11.49 -14.32
CA MET A 177 13.34 10.35 -13.44
C MET A 177 11.84 10.03 -13.30
N GLN A 178 10.97 11.04 -13.23
CA GLN A 178 9.53 10.81 -13.18
C GLN A 178 9.00 10.23 -14.50
N ARG A 179 9.47 10.72 -15.64
CA ARG A 179 9.11 10.16 -16.96
C ARG A 179 9.60 8.72 -17.11
N LEU A 180 10.82 8.42 -16.64
CA LEU A 180 11.35 7.06 -16.61
C LEU A 180 10.50 6.15 -15.74
N LYS A 181 10.01 6.64 -14.58
CA LYS A 181 9.12 5.87 -13.71
C LYS A 181 7.82 5.50 -14.40
N GLU A 182 7.19 6.44 -15.09
CA GLU A 182 5.95 6.19 -15.83
C GLU A 182 6.18 5.21 -16.99
N ALA A 183 7.30 5.35 -17.71
CA ALA A 183 7.65 4.45 -18.79
C ALA A 183 8.00 3.03 -18.30
N ALA A 184 8.70 2.91 -17.17
CA ALA A 184 9.04 1.63 -16.55
C ALA A 184 7.79 0.90 -16.06
N GLU A 185 6.86 1.60 -15.38
CA GLU A 185 5.58 1.03 -14.96
C GLU A 185 4.79 0.52 -16.17
N LYS A 186 4.74 1.31 -17.25
CA LYS A 186 4.05 0.90 -18.47
C LYS A 186 4.69 -0.33 -19.12
N ALA A 187 6.01 -0.36 -19.26
CA ALA A 187 6.75 -1.49 -19.81
C ALA A 187 6.63 -2.77 -18.97
N LYS A 188 6.49 -2.64 -17.64
CA LYS A 188 6.23 -3.79 -16.76
C LYS A 188 4.83 -4.37 -16.96
N ILE A 189 3.84 -3.53 -17.29
CA ILE A 189 2.44 -3.95 -17.49
C ILE A 189 2.25 -4.64 -18.86
N GLU A 190 2.95 -4.20 -19.88
CA GLU A 190 2.95 -4.79 -21.23
C GLU A 190 3.70 -6.13 -21.27
#